data_c1773a7addaacc15a731d56d7f2ebbd5
#
_entry.id   c1773a7addaacc15a731d56d7f2ebbd5
#
_cell.length_a   1.000
_cell.length_b   1.000
_cell.length_c   1.000
_cell.angle_alpha   90.00
_cell.angle_beta   90.00
_cell.angle_gamma   90.00
#
_symmetry.space_group_name_H-M   'P 1'
#
loop_
_entity.id
_entity.type
_entity.pdbx_description
1 polymer ?
#
loop_
_entity_poly.entity_id
_entity_poly.type
_entity_poly.pdbx_seq_one_letter_code
_entity_poly.pdbx_strand_id
1 'polypeptide(L)'
;GLFHDDHTARLITLGEEFLEHEGAEKSVRGKLAFIMVEAYQNLIRHRAPISAELEQGAGRSMFLLRSLTNQHEVSAVNPVTTADAASLTAELERLRTLDLQQMKQVFLRGLQSDTRTERGGAGLGLIEMARRSGHALQHAFGPLDEEHRIFALQALIGRAAEWRSDATAILDLHQLVVAEGISVLCRGRMAAGEQEVLL
;
A
#
# COMPACT_ATOMS: atom_id res chain seq x y z
N GLY A 1 17.43 -4.75 0.22
CA GLY A 1 16.44 -3.72 0.50
C GLY A 1 15.87 -3.87 1.92
N LEU A 2 15.20 -2.84 2.44
CA LEU A 2 14.62 -2.84 3.80
C LEU A 2 13.38 -3.73 3.94
N PHE A 3 12.74 -4.11 2.83
CA PHE A 3 11.49 -4.87 2.81
C PHE A 3 11.75 -6.32 2.41
N HIS A 4 11.38 -7.27 3.30
CA HIS A 4 11.51 -8.71 3.11
C HIS A 4 10.25 -9.43 3.61
N ASP A 5 9.95 -10.60 3.06
CA ASP A 5 8.80 -11.42 3.47
C ASP A 5 8.81 -11.74 4.97
N ASP A 6 9.99 -11.94 5.57
CA ASP A 6 10.17 -12.24 6.99
C ASP A 6 9.69 -11.10 7.92
N HIS A 7 9.61 -9.87 7.41
CA HIS A 7 9.14 -8.71 8.17
C HIS A 7 7.63 -8.54 8.13
N THR A 8 6.93 -9.25 7.21
CA THR A 8 5.49 -9.08 7.01
C THR A 8 4.70 -9.30 8.31
N ALA A 9 4.96 -10.42 9.01
CA ALA A 9 4.24 -10.75 10.22
C ALA A 9 4.45 -9.69 11.33
N ARG A 10 5.68 -9.22 11.50
CA ARG A 10 6.03 -8.20 12.50
C ARG A 10 5.34 -6.86 12.20
N LEU A 11 5.37 -6.43 10.93
CA LEU A 11 4.72 -5.20 10.49
C LEU A 11 3.20 -5.26 10.73
N ILE A 12 2.58 -6.40 10.45
CA ILE A 12 1.14 -6.58 10.67
C ILE A 12 0.81 -6.51 12.15
N THR A 13 1.55 -7.23 13.00
CA THR A 13 1.35 -7.19 14.46
C THR A 13 1.48 -5.77 15.00
N LEU A 14 2.54 -5.06 14.61
CA LEU A 14 2.74 -3.66 15.01
C LEU A 14 1.58 -2.76 14.56
N GLY A 15 1.11 -2.94 13.32
CA GLY A 15 -0.02 -2.17 12.80
C GLY A 15 -1.33 -2.48 13.51
N GLU A 16 -1.60 -3.75 13.85
CA GLU A 16 -2.79 -4.14 14.62
C GLU A 16 -2.76 -3.56 16.03
N GLU A 17 -1.63 -3.60 16.72
CA GLU A 17 -1.44 -3.01 18.04
C GLU A 17 -1.60 -1.48 18.00
N PHE A 18 -0.99 -0.82 17.01
CA PHE A 18 -1.18 0.61 16.79
C PHE A 18 -2.67 0.96 16.60
N LEU A 19 -3.39 0.25 15.75
CA LEU A 19 -4.81 0.49 15.50
C LEU A 19 -5.70 0.19 16.72
N GLU A 20 -5.31 -0.77 17.55
CA GLU A 20 -5.99 -1.06 18.81
C GLU A 20 -5.81 0.09 19.80
N HIS A 21 -4.61 0.64 19.93
CA HIS A 21 -4.32 1.82 20.75
C HIS A 21 -5.06 3.07 20.27
N GLU A 22 -5.23 3.23 18.96
CA GLU A 22 -6.02 4.32 18.37
C GLU A 22 -7.55 4.09 18.49
N GLY A 23 -7.98 2.99 19.10
CA GLY A 23 -9.39 2.69 19.34
C GLY A 23 -10.15 2.22 18.11
N ALA A 24 -9.47 1.74 17.06
CA ALA A 24 -10.12 1.22 15.88
C ALA A 24 -10.97 -0.02 16.19
N GLU A 25 -12.19 -0.06 15.66
CA GLU A 25 -13.09 -1.20 15.82
C GLU A 25 -12.47 -2.50 15.27
N LYS A 26 -12.76 -3.64 15.91
CA LYS A 26 -12.24 -4.95 15.50
C LYS A 26 -12.51 -5.27 14.02
N SER A 27 -13.69 -4.89 13.52
CA SER A 27 -14.08 -5.07 12.11
C SER A 27 -13.19 -4.26 11.15
N VAL A 28 -12.81 -3.05 11.56
CA VAL A 28 -11.91 -2.16 10.81
C VAL A 28 -10.49 -2.69 10.86
N ARG A 29 -10.01 -3.13 12.03
CA ARG A 29 -8.68 -3.73 12.20
C ARG A 29 -8.48 -4.93 11.27
N GLY A 30 -9.44 -5.85 11.19
CA GLY A 30 -9.35 -7.02 10.31
C GLY A 30 -9.30 -6.67 8.81
N LYS A 31 -9.99 -5.59 8.40
CA LYS A 31 -9.88 -5.08 7.02
C LYS A 31 -8.50 -4.46 6.74
N LEU A 32 -8.02 -3.65 7.70
CA LEU A 32 -6.71 -3.00 7.60
C LEU A 32 -5.57 -4.01 7.59
N ALA A 33 -5.59 -5.02 8.46
CA ALA A 33 -4.60 -6.08 8.48
C ALA A 33 -4.46 -6.76 7.10
N PHE A 34 -5.59 -7.07 6.45
CA PHE A 34 -5.55 -7.62 5.10
C PHE A 34 -4.95 -6.63 4.09
N ILE A 35 -5.39 -5.37 4.11
CA ILE A 35 -4.89 -4.33 3.19
C ILE A 35 -3.40 -4.10 3.41
N MET A 36 -2.93 -4.13 4.66
CA MET A 36 -1.52 -4.01 4.99
C MET A 36 -0.70 -5.17 4.40
N VAL A 37 -1.19 -6.42 4.52
CA VAL A 37 -0.54 -7.59 3.91
C VAL A 37 -0.41 -7.41 2.41
N GLU A 38 -1.49 -7.10 1.72
CA GLU A 38 -1.50 -6.96 0.26
C GLU A 38 -0.62 -5.79 -0.20
N ALA A 39 -0.74 -4.62 0.46
CA ALA A 39 0.08 -3.46 0.14
C ALA A 39 1.58 -3.74 0.36
N TYR A 40 1.94 -4.41 1.45
CA TYR A 40 3.32 -4.78 1.73
C TYR A 40 3.86 -5.84 0.75
N GLN A 41 3.05 -6.84 0.39
CA GLN A 41 3.42 -7.83 -0.61
C GLN A 41 3.61 -7.18 -1.99
N ASN A 42 2.81 -6.17 -2.34
CA ASN A 42 3.00 -5.41 -3.57
C ASN A 42 4.36 -4.69 -3.59
N LEU A 43 4.80 -4.13 -2.46
CA LEU A 43 6.14 -3.54 -2.35
C LEU A 43 7.27 -4.55 -2.63
N ILE A 44 7.10 -5.79 -2.19
CA ILE A 44 8.14 -6.82 -2.35
C ILE A 44 8.10 -7.43 -3.75
N ARG A 45 6.91 -7.80 -4.24
CA ARG A 45 6.75 -8.63 -5.44
C ARG A 45 6.71 -7.85 -6.75
N HIS A 46 6.23 -6.61 -6.72
CA HIS A 46 5.98 -5.80 -7.91
C HIS A 46 6.91 -4.59 -8.05
N ARG A 47 7.91 -4.52 -7.20
CA ARG A 47 8.94 -3.51 -7.30
C ARG A 47 9.81 -3.76 -8.54
N ALA A 48 10.02 -2.73 -9.36
CA ALA A 48 10.98 -2.79 -10.45
C ALA A 48 12.42 -2.89 -9.91
N PRO A 49 13.29 -3.68 -10.54
CA PRO A 49 14.73 -3.62 -10.25
C PRO A 49 15.28 -2.27 -10.73
N ILE A 50 15.97 -1.57 -9.84
CA ILE A 50 16.61 -0.27 -10.10
C ILE A 50 18.06 -0.30 -9.61
N SER A 51 18.86 0.69 -9.98
CA SER A 51 20.24 0.82 -9.49
C SER A 51 20.30 0.98 -7.97
N ALA A 52 21.40 0.57 -7.35
CA ALA A 52 21.59 0.73 -5.91
C ALA A 52 21.55 2.19 -5.45
N GLU A 53 21.98 3.12 -6.29
CA GLU A 53 21.93 4.55 -6.02
C GLU A 53 20.46 5.05 -5.96
N LEU A 54 19.64 4.68 -6.93
CA LEU A 54 18.22 5.01 -6.92
C LEU A 54 17.50 4.33 -5.76
N GLU A 55 17.88 3.09 -5.40
CA GLU A 55 17.30 2.37 -4.27
C GLU A 55 17.57 3.03 -2.92
N GLN A 56 18.71 3.66 -2.75
CA GLN A 56 19.06 4.43 -1.54
C GLN A 56 18.48 5.84 -1.56
N GLY A 57 18.13 6.36 -2.72
CA GLY A 57 17.58 7.68 -2.96
C GLY A 57 16.11 7.67 -3.38
N ALA A 58 15.81 8.37 -4.46
CA ALA A 58 14.45 8.64 -4.93
C ALA A 58 13.60 7.39 -5.25
N GLY A 59 14.24 6.24 -5.52
CA GLY A 59 13.58 4.95 -5.76
C GLY A 59 13.34 4.11 -4.52
N ARG A 60 13.62 4.63 -3.31
CA ARG A 60 13.42 3.92 -2.06
C ARG A 60 11.94 3.62 -1.82
N SER A 61 11.61 2.37 -1.50
CA SER A 61 10.22 2.01 -1.19
C SER A 61 9.80 2.55 0.18
N MET A 62 8.51 2.86 0.33
CA MET A 62 7.93 3.34 1.59
C MET A 62 6.60 2.61 1.85
N PHE A 63 6.38 2.25 3.11
CA PHE A 63 5.10 1.78 3.62
C PHE A 63 4.61 2.74 4.69
N LEU A 64 3.34 3.13 4.64
CA LEU A 64 2.72 4.05 5.58
C LEU A 64 1.41 3.46 6.11
N LEU A 65 1.27 3.43 7.43
CA LEU A 65 0.00 3.26 8.13
C LEU A 65 -0.28 4.55 8.90
N ARG A 66 -1.44 5.15 8.65
CA ARG A 66 -1.89 6.36 9.33
C ARG A 66 -3.31 6.18 9.86
N SER A 67 -3.51 6.55 11.13
CA SER A 67 -4.83 6.60 11.76
C SER A 67 -5.17 8.04 12.09
N LEU A 68 -6.33 8.47 11.67
CA LEU A 68 -6.95 9.74 12.00
C LEU A 68 -8.32 9.44 12.60
N THR A 69 -8.95 10.38 13.27
CA THR A 69 -10.26 10.16 13.91
C THR A 69 -11.26 9.54 12.94
N ASN A 70 -11.62 8.27 13.14
CA ASN A 70 -12.54 7.48 12.30
C ASN A 70 -12.09 7.26 10.85
N GLN A 71 -10.82 7.44 10.55
CA GLN A 71 -10.26 7.27 9.22
C GLN A 71 -8.90 6.60 9.33
N HIS A 72 -8.66 5.63 8.45
CA HIS A 72 -7.40 4.89 8.41
C HIS A 72 -6.91 4.82 6.98
N GLU A 73 -5.60 4.88 6.82
CA GLU A 73 -4.93 4.88 5.54
C GLU A 73 -3.78 3.88 5.57
N VAL A 74 -3.71 3.07 4.53
CA VAL A 74 -2.53 2.27 4.20
C VAL A 74 -2.02 2.75 2.85
N SER A 75 -0.76 3.15 2.80
CA SER A 75 -0.11 3.57 1.55
C SER A 75 1.18 2.82 1.33
N ALA A 76 1.45 2.51 0.07
CA ALA A 76 2.66 1.85 -0.40
C ALA A 76 3.26 2.65 -1.55
N VAL A 77 4.58 2.86 -1.51
CA VAL A 77 5.31 3.58 -2.57
C VAL A 77 6.49 2.72 -3.02
N ASN A 78 6.60 2.47 -4.32
CA ASN A 78 7.69 1.69 -4.89
C ASN A 78 7.98 2.08 -6.35
N PRO A 79 9.21 1.83 -6.85
CA PRO A 79 9.51 1.97 -8.25
C PRO A 79 8.79 0.90 -9.08
N VAL A 80 8.29 1.31 -10.24
CA VAL A 80 7.69 0.46 -11.27
C VAL A 80 8.26 0.82 -12.64
N THR A 81 8.24 -0.09 -13.60
CA THR A 81 8.60 0.26 -14.97
C THR A 81 7.53 1.16 -15.59
N THR A 82 7.91 1.95 -16.59
CA THR A 82 6.94 2.79 -17.33
C THR A 82 5.84 1.93 -17.99
N ALA A 83 6.17 0.70 -18.43
CA ALA A 83 5.20 -0.25 -18.98
C ALA A 83 4.22 -0.75 -17.90
N ASP A 84 4.72 -1.11 -16.71
CA ASP A 84 3.86 -1.54 -15.60
C ASP A 84 2.98 -0.38 -15.11
N ALA A 85 3.49 0.87 -15.12
CA ALA A 85 2.71 2.05 -14.75
C ALA A 85 1.48 2.22 -15.63
N ALA A 86 1.61 2.02 -16.95
CA ALA A 86 0.48 2.07 -17.88
C ALA A 86 -0.55 0.96 -17.59
N SER A 87 -0.08 -0.25 -17.33
CA SER A 87 -0.93 -1.41 -16.99
C SER A 87 -1.67 -1.21 -15.67
N LEU A 88 -0.97 -0.71 -14.63
CA LEU A 88 -1.54 -0.39 -13.32
C LEU A 88 -2.61 0.71 -13.43
N THR A 89 -2.35 1.76 -14.21
CA THR A 89 -3.33 2.83 -14.46
C THR A 89 -4.61 2.24 -15.05
N ALA A 90 -4.49 1.44 -16.12
CA ALA A 90 -5.64 0.84 -16.79
C ALA A 90 -6.45 -0.06 -15.82
N GLU A 91 -5.77 -0.85 -15.00
CA GLU A 91 -6.42 -1.74 -14.03
C GLU A 91 -7.12 -0.94 -12.91
N LEU A 92 -6.46 0.06 -12.33
CA LEU A 92 -7.04 0.89 -11.26
C LEU A 92 -8.23 1.71 -11.77
N GLU A 93 -8.15 2.26 -12.98
CA GLU A 93 -9.30 2.94 -13.60
C GLU A 93 -10.45 1.95 -13.88
N ARG A 94 -10.15 0.74 -14.35
CA ARG A 94 -11.16 -0.31 -14.49
C ARG A 94 -11.84 -0.62 -13.16
N LEU A 95 -11.07 -0.77 -12.07
CA LEU A 95 -11.63 -1.04 -10.74
C LEU A 95 -12.54 0.09 -10.23
N ARG A 96 -12.24 1.34 -10.56
CA ARG A 96 -13.08 2.49 -10.19
C ARG A 96 -14.48 2.45 -10.80
N THR A 97 -14.66 1.76 -11.92
CA THR A 97 -15.97 1.63 -12.58
C THR A 97 -16.83 0.51 -12.01
N LEU A 98 -16.27 -0.37 -11.18
CA LEU A 98 -16.96 -1.54 -10.62
C LEU A 98 -17.63 -1.20 -9.29
N ASP A 99 -18.85 -1.69 -9.11
CA ASP A 99 -19.48 -1.74 -7.79
C ASP A 99 -18.97 -2.93 -6.95
N LEU A 100 -19.34 -2.98 -5.66
CA LEU A 100 -18.89 -4.02 -4.74
C LEU A 100 -19.30 -5.45 -5.18
N GLN A 101 -20.46 -5.61 -5.82
CA GLN A 101 -20.90 -6.91 -6.32
C GLN A 101 -20.09 -7.35 -7.54
N GLN A 102 -19.84 -6.42 -8.45
CA GLN A 102 -19.01 -6.66 -9.63
C GLN A 102 -17.57 -6.99 -9.22
N MET A 103 -16.98 -6.25 -8.27
CA MET A 103 -15.66 -6.56 -7.70
C MET A 103 -15.62 -7.98 -7.12
N LYS A 104 -16.65 -8.40 -6.36
CA LYS A 104 -16.74 -9.76 -5.81
C LYS A 104 -16.79 -10.80 -6.92
N GLN A 105 -17.56 -10.57 -7.98
CA GLN A 105 -17.66 -11.50 -9.10
C GLN A 105 -16.32 -11.63 -9.86
N VAL A 106 -15.64 -10.51 -10.11
CA VAL A 106 -14.33 -10.51 -10.77
C VAL A 106 -13.31 -11.26 -9.92
N PHE A 107 -13.29 -11.01 -8.60
CA PHE A 107 -12.42 -11.72 -7.67
C PHE A 107 -12.67 -13.24 -7.69
N LEU A 108 -13.93 -13.69 -7.58
CA LEU A 108 -14.27 -15.11 -7.60
C LEU A 108 -13.91 -15.79 -8.93
N ARG A 109 -14.11 -15.13 -10.06
CA ARG A 109 -13.68 -15.64 -11.38
C ARG A 109 -12.16 -15.75 -11.47
N GLY A 110 -11.44 -14.75 -10.95
CA GLY A 110 -9.98 -14.77 -10.92
C GLY A 110 -9.40 -15.90 -10.06
N LEU A 111 -10.08 -16.28 -8.97
CA LEU A 111 -9.70 -17.45 -8.16
C LEU A 111 -9.94 -18.79 -8.87
N GLN A 112 -10.91 -18.84 -9.78
CA GLN A 112 -11.26 -20.05 -10.52
C GLN A 112 -10.44 -20.21 -11.81
N SER A 113 -9.86 -19.14 -12.33
CA SER A 113 -8.99 -19.19 -13.50
C SER A 113 -7.62 -19.71 -13.10
N ASP A 114 -7.16 -20.82 -13.71
CA ASP A 114 -5.82 -21.39 -13.49
C ASP A 114 -4.66 -20.51 -14.01
N THR A 115 -4.97 -19.33 -14.54
CA THR A 115 -3.98 -18.34 -15.00
C THR A 115 -3.34 -17.60 -13.82
N ARG A 116 -2.74 -18.33 -12.89
CA ARG A 116 -1.76 -17.76 -11.97
C ARG A 116 -0.51 -17.45 -12.78
N THR A 117 -0.35 -16.20 -13.16
CA THR A 117 0.94 -15.73 -13.65
C THR A 117 1.98 -15.89 -12.55
N GLU A 118 3.23 -16.19 -12.91
CA GLU A 118 4.35 -16.35 -11.95
C GLU A 118 4.56 -15.15 -11.01
N ARG A 119 3.95 -13.99 -11.32
CA ARG A 119 3.98 -12.75 -10.52
C ARG A 119 2.80 -12.55 -9.55
N GLY A 120 2.03 -13.62 -9.25
CA GLY A 120 0.82 -13.53 -8.41
C GLY A 120 -0.44 -13.24 -9.26
N GLY A 121 -1.60 -13.76 -8.85
CA GLY A 121 -2.85 -13.68 -9.61
C GLY A 121 -3.19 -12.25 -10.03
N ALA A 122 -3.34 -12.06 -11.34
CA ALA A 122 -3.50 -10.79 -12.04
C ALA A 122 -4.50 -9.83 -11.34
N GLY A 123 -3.99 -8.88 -10.54
CA GLY A 123 -4.79 -7.81 -9.95
C GLY A 123 -5.75 -8.23 -8.82
N LEU A 124 -5.78 -9.50 -8.40
CA LEU A 124 -6.70 -9.96 -7.36
C LEU A 124 -6.48 -9.25 -6.01
N GLY A 125 -5.24 -8.93 -5.66
CA GLY A 125 -4.91 -8.15 -4.47
C GLY A 125 -5.51 -6.74 -4.52
N LEU A 126 -5.40 -6.05 -5.64
CA LEU A 126 -5.97 -4.70 -5.83
C LEU A 126 -7.50 -4.72 -5.74
N ILE A 127 -8.15 -5.72 -6.38
CA ILE A 127 -9.61 -5.91 -6.32
C ILE A 127 -10.06 -6.12 -4.87
N GLU A 128 -9.39 -7.00 -4.14
CA GLU A 128 -9.77 -7.33 -2.77
C GLU A 128 -9.48 -6.17 -1.81
N MET A 129 -8.37 -5.43 -2.01
CA MET A 129 -8.09 -4.19 -1.28
C MET A 129 -9.21 -3.15 -1.50
N ALA A 130 -9.60 -2.89 -2.75
CA ALA A 130 -10.68 -1.97 -3.08
C ALA A 130 -12.02 -2.42 -2.45
N ARG A 131 -12.34 -3.71 -2.55
CA ARG A 131 -13.56 -4.28 -1.97
C ARG A 131 -13.60 -4.16 -0.46
N ARG A 132 -12.49 -4.40 0.25
CA ARG A 132 -12.42 -4.33 1.72
C ARG A 132 -12.38 -2.91 2.23
N SER A 133 -11.73 -2.01 1.51
CA SER A 133 -11.73 -0.59 1.86
C SER A 133 -13.13 0.02 1.75
N GLY A 134 -13.92 -0.45 0.79
CA GLY A 134 -15.23 0.10 0.46
C GLY A 134 -15.14 1.42 -0.33
N HIS A 135 -13.93 1.80 -0.75
CA HIS A 135 -13.63 3.00 -1.51
C HIS A 135 -12.72 2.66 -2.71
N ALA A 136 -12.74 3.52 -3.73
CA ALA A 136 -11.77 3.42 -4.81
C ALA A 136 -10.35 3.60 -4.28
N LEU A 137 -9.43 2.73 -4.71
CA LEU A 137 -8.01 2.92 -4.44
C LEU A 137 -7.53 4.21 -5.11
N GLN A 138 -6.79 5.02 -4.37
CA GLN A 138 -6.14 6.21 -4.90
C GLN A 138 -4.73 5.83 -5.37
N HIS A 139 -4.27 6.46 -6.44
CA HIS A 139 -2.92 6.22 -6.93
C HIS A 139 -2.34 7.47 -7.59
N ALA A 140 -1.02 7.55 -7.60
CA ALA A 140 -0.27 8.58 -8.30
C ALA A 140 1.06 8.01 -8.81
N PHE A 141 1.59 8.65 -9.85
CA PHE A 141 2.91 8.36 -10.38
C PHE A 141 3.77 9.62 -10.36
N GLY A 142 5.00 9.48 -9.87
CA GLY A 142 6.06 10.48 -9.96
C GLY A 142 7.17 10.05 -10.92
N PRO A 143 7.96 10.98 -11.45
CA PRO A 143 9.13 10.64 -12.26
C PRO A 143 10.22 10.01 -11.38
N LEU A 144 10.97 9.04 -11.93
CA LEU A 144 12.16 8.50 -11.30
C LEU A 144 13.35 8.60 -12.25
N ASP A 145 13.28 7.95 -13.41
CA ASP A 145 14.24 8.04 -14.52
C ASP A 145 13.52 7.83 -15.88
N GLU A 146 14.26 7.56 -16.96
CA GLU A 146 13.67 7.34 -18.29
C GLU A 146 12.79 6.09 -18.38
N GLU A 147 13.16 5.02 -17.66
CA GLU A 147 12.52 3.70 -17.71
C GLU A 147 11.55 3.46 -16.56
N HIS A 148 11.66 4.21 -15.45
CA HIS A 148 10.94 3.97 -14.22
C HIS A 148 10.11 5.17 -13.75
N ARG A 149 9.07 4.83 -12.96
CA ARG A 149 8.23 5.78 -12.22
C ARG A 149 8.18 5.38 -10.76
N ILE A 150 7.99 6.34 -9.87
CA ILE A 150 7.57 6.08 -8.50
C ILE A 150 6.06 5.94 -8.50
N PHE A 151 5.57 4.81 -8.04
CA PHE A 151 4.15 4.50 -7.91
C PHE A 151 3.74 4.61 -6.45
N ALA A 152 2.72 5.43 -6.16
CA ALA A 152 2.04 5.49 -4.87
C ALA A 152 0.65 4.89 -4.98
N LEU A 153 0.35 3.92 -4.12
CA LEU A 153 -0.97 3.31 -3.95
C LEU A 153 -1.48 3.65 -2.55
N GLN A 154 -2.75 4.07 -2.45
CA GLN A 154 -3.39 4.42 -1.20
C GLN A 154 -4.75 3.73 -1.08
N ALA A 155 -4.96 3.02 0.02
CA ALA A 155 -6.23 2.44 0.41
C ALA A 155 -6.75 3.14 1.67
N LEU A 156 -8.01 3.57 1.63
CA LEU A 156 -8.66 4.37 2.67
C LEU A 156 -9.80 3.58 3.29
N ILE A 157 -9.92 3.61 4.63
CA ILE A 157 -11.05 3.03 5.37
C ILE A 157 -11.62 4.10 6.28
N GLY A 158 -12.95 4.28 6.24
CA GLY A 158 -13.65 5.30 7.03
C GLY A 158 -14.62 6.12 6.21
N ARG A 159 -15.03 7.29 6.70
CA ARG A 159 -16.02 8.13 6.02
C ARG A 159 -15.39 8.92 4.87
N ALA A 160 -15.80 8.62 3.64
CA ALA A 160 -15.28 9.22 2.41
C ALA A 160 -15.45 10.76 2.34
N ALA A 161 -16.47 11.33 2.97
CA ALA A 161 -16.77 12.77 2.89
C ALA A 161 -15.68 13.68 3.49
N GLU A 162 -14.77 13.12 4.28
CA GLU A 162 -13.73 13.88 4.99
C GLU A 162 -12.33 13.74 4.36
N TRP A 163 -12.18 12.88 3.33
CA TRP A 163 -10.89 12.65 2.68
C TRP A 163 -10.49 13.81 1.78
N ARG A 164 -9.44 14.51 2.19
CA ARG A 164 -8.79 15.56 1.37
C ARG A 164 -7.42 15.12 0.84
N SER A 165 -6.96 13.93 1.22
CA SER A 165 -5.68 13.39 0.78
C SER A 165 -5.86 12.71 -0.57
N ASP A 166 -5.13 13.14 -1.57
CA ASP A 166 -4.92 12.39 -2.79
C ASP A 166 -3.55 11.68 -2.73
N ALA A 167 -3.32 10.73 -3.61
CA ALA A 167 -2.09 9.96 -3.62
C ALA A 167 -0.85 10.80 -4.00
N THR A 168 -1.02 12.04 -4.52
CA THR A 168 0.10 12.95 -4.78
C THR A 168 0.72 13.45 -3.49
N ALA A 169 -0.08 13.70 -2.45
CA ALA A 169 0.44 14.04 -1.13
C ALA A 169 1.32 12.93 -0.52
N ILE A 170 1.10 11.66 -0.91
CA ILE A 170 1.96 10.55 -0.50
C ILE A 170 3.31 10.59 -1.22
N LEU A 171 3.33 11.01 -2.50
CA LEU A 171 4.59 11.22 -3.22
C LEU A 171 5.40 12.37 -2.62
N ASP A 172 4.75 13.47 -2.22
CA ASP A 172 5.41 14.59 -1.56
C ASP A 172 6.01 14.16 -0.21
N LEU A 173 5.26 13.39 0.59
CA LEU A 173 5.77 12.82 1.83
C LEU A 173 6.94 11.87 1.58
N HIS A 174 6.86 11.03 0.55
CA HIS A 174 7.94 10.12 0.17
C HIS A 174 9.22 10.90 -0.17
N GLN A 175 9.11 11.95 -0.98
CA GLN A 175 10.27 12.79 -1.33
C GLN A 175 10.91 13.41 -0.08
N LEU A 176 10.10 13.91 0.85
CA LEU A 176 10.59 14.47 2.12
C LEU A 176 11.32 13.41 2.97
N VAL A 177 10.71 12.24 3.16
CA VAL A 177 11.27 11.12 3.93
C VAL A 177 12.60 10.66 3.34
N VAL A 178 12.70 10.63 2.01
CA VAL A 178 13.95 10.28 1.31
C VAL A 178 15.00 11.37 1.49
N ALA A 179 14.64 12.63 1.28
CA ALA A 179 15.58 13.77 1.39
C ALA A 179 16.17 13.90 2.79
N GLU A 180 15.36 13.63 3.82
CA GLU A 180 15.78 13.68 5.23
C GLU A 180 16.46 12.38 5.71
N GLY A 181 16.60 11.37 4.84
CA GLY A 181 17.22 10.09 5.18
C GLY A 181 16.44 9.29 6.24
N ILE A 182 15.15 9.56 6.41
CA ILE A 182 14.32 8.91 7.42
C ILE A 182 14.05 7.46 7.04
N SER A 183 14.45 6.51 7.89
CA SER A 183 14.16 5.08 7.69
C SER A 183 12.89 4.64 8.38
N VAL A 184 12.60 5.19 9.56
CA VAL A 184 11.40 4.90 10.35
C VAL A 184 10.88 6.20 10.94
N LEU A 185 9.59 6.45 10.78
CA LEU A 185 8.89 7.57 11.40
C LEU A 185 7.68 7.02 12.16
N CYS A 186 7.70 7.17 13.47
CA CYS A 186 6.58 6.80 14.34
C CYS A 186 6.04 8.05 15.03
N ARG A 187 4.72 8.21 15.01
CA ARG A 187 4.00 9.25 15.72
C ARG A 187 2.84 8.62 16.47
N GLY A 188 2.85 8.72 17.78
CA GLY A 188 1.82 8.14 18.65
C GLY A 188 2.45 7.59 19.92
N ARG A 189 1.66 6.86 20.70
CA ARG A 189 2.15 6.11 21.87
C ARG A 189 2.57 4.73 21.39
N MET A 190 3.81 4.38 21.66
CA MET A 190 4.33 3.03 21.45
C MET A 190 4.47 2.35 22.82
N ALA A 191 4.01 1.11 22.94
CA ALA A 191 4.22 0.33 24.15
C ALA A 191 5.70 -0.08 24.32
N ALA A 192 6.12 -0.34 25.55
CA ALA A 192 7.45 -0.88 25.81
C ALA A 192 7.57 -2.27 25.14
N GLY A 193 8.51 -2.44 24.21
CA GLY A 193 8.69 -3.64 23.41
C GLY A 193 8.37 -3.46 21.92
N GLU A 194 7.51 -2.52 21.55
CA GLU A 194 7.25 -2.21 20.11
C GLU A 194 8.48 -1.56 19.45
N GLN A 195 9.34 -0.91 20.24
CA GLN A 195 10.59 -0.31 19.77
C GLN A 195 11.61 -1.35 19.30
N GLU A 196 11.61 -2.56 19.87
CA GLU A 196 12.52 -3.65 19.48
C GLU A 196 12.13 -4.28 18.12
N VAL A 197 10.91 -4.06 17.65
CA VAL A 197 10.45 -4.59 16.36
C VAL A 197 10.94 -3.74 15.19
N LEU A 198 11.30 -2.47 15.46
CA LEU A 198 11.69 -1.49 14.44
C LEU A 198 13.21 -1.37 14.23
N LEU A 199 14.02 -1.96 15.12
CA LEU A 199 15.48 -2.02 15.06
C LEU A 199 15.94 -3.40 14.58
#